data_b525af2453558586844bc3e3d2d0451a
#
_entry.id   b525af2453558586844bc3e3d2d0451a
#
_cell.length_a   1.000
_cell.length_b   1.000
_cell.length_c   1.000
_cell.angle_alpha   90.00
_cell.angle_beta   90.00
_cell.angle_gamma   90.00
#
_symmetry.space_group_name_H-M   'P 1'
#
loop_
_entity.id
_entity.type
_entity.pdbx_description
1 polymer ?
#
loop_
_entity_poly.entity_id
_entity_poly.type
_entity_poly.pdbx_seq_one_letter_code
_entity_poly.pdbx_strand_id
1 'polypeptide(L)'
;MLVWFYVNFFKPLENFLKPSLKKILGRNVYIWTGLKRGRSRLLHGLPSSLVKTDKVPHRIAYPWPDRKRPFGVNVAGNFGSEKGLGEAVRSSVRALKAASVPYVVNNFVDPDSVNLESEVQAFDQDNPHAVNLIHLNFDIVPTFAMEKGHMYFAGRYNIGCWFWELSKFPEEWYSNFDYFNELWASSNFIQDSLSRVSPIPVIKMPLALAPQVPIGLRLNRSHFHIPDDKFVFLFIFDFDSAIDRKNPLGLIEAFKRAFHRTEDVFLYLKSVHGNQHSHDFASLRVAAGGQTNITITDAVYTREEVDALVHFCDCYVSLHRSEGFGFPIAEAMKAGKPVVVTAYSGNMDFTNSENSFLVNYKLSRIEQEGPYPKSYFWADPDLDQAAEQMRFVYENREAAAERGQRGRDTVLKLFDPVVAGTRMKERLKRITSM
;
A
#
# COMPACT_ATOMS: atom_id res chain seq x y z
N MET A 1 -1.70 34.35 -10.45
CA MET A 1 -3.07 34.74 -10.88
C MET A 1 -4.02 33.52 -10.89
N LEU A 2 -3.70 32.41 -11.54
CA LEU A 2 -4.55 31.20 -11.59
C LEU A 2 -4.78 30.53 -10.23
N VAL A 3 -3.77 30.43 -9.36
CA VAL A 3 -3.89 29.87 -8.00
C VAL A 3 -4.72 30.79 -7.11
N TRP A 4 -4.54 32.11 -7.23
CA TRP A 4 -5.37 33.09 -6.52
C TRP A 4 -6.83 33.01 -6.96
N PHE A 5 -7.09 32.88 -8.27
CA PHE A 5 -8.44 32.73 -8.83
C PHE A 5 -9.11 31.43 -8.37
N TYR A 6 -8.33 30.34 -8.29
CA TYR A 6 -8.82 29.05 -7.78
C TYR A 6 -9.19 29.13 -6.29
N VAL A 7 -8.31 29.65 -5.45
CA VAL A 7 -8.51 29.71 -3.98
C VAL A 7 -9.65 30.66 -3.62
N ASN A 8 -9.77 31.78 -4.33
CA ASN A 8 -10.74 32.82 -3.98
C ASN A 8 -12.08 32.72 -4.73
N PHE A 9 -12.12 32.05 -5.86
CA PHE A 9 -13.32 31.89 -6.68
C PHE A 9 -13.81 30.47 -6.80
N PHE A 10 -12.96 29.52 -7.17
CA PHE A 10 -13.37 28.17 -7.43
C PHE A 10 -13.60 27.33 -6.17
N LYS A 11 -12.78 27.46 -5.16
CA LYS A 11 -12.94 26.68 -3.91
C LYS A 11 -14.20 27.03 -3.11
N PRO A 12 -14.60 28.30 -2.97
CA PRO A 12 -15.91 28.65 -2.42
C PRO A 12 -17.07 28.18 -3.29
N LEU A 13 -16.96 28.31 -4.64
CA LEU A 13 -17.98 27.87 -5.57
C LEU A 13 -18.15 26.35 -5.56
N GLU A 14 -17.07 25.61 -5.47
CA GLU A 14 -17.04 24.14 -5.33
C GLU A 14 -17.76 23.68 -4.06
N ASN A 15 -17.54 24.35 -2.95
CA ASN A 15 -18.21 24.04 -1.68
C ASN A 15 -19.71 24.39 -1.69
N PHE A 16 -20.09 25.45 -2.41
CA PHE A 16 -21.48 25.86 -2.59
C PHE A 16 -22.24 24.95 -3.55
N LEU A 17 -21.59 24.50 -4.61
CA LEU A 17 -22.22 23.68 -5.68
C LEU A 17 -22.20 22.16 -5.40
N LYS A 18 -21.38 21.67 -4.47
CA LYS A 18 -21.27 20.24 -4.12
C LYS A 18 -22.61 19.53 -3.88
N PRO A 19 -23.58 20.10 -3.11
CA PRO A 19 -24.87 19.46 -2.91
C PRO A 19 -25.74 19.45 -4.18
N SER A 20 -25.69 20.53 -4.96
CA SER A 20 -26.53 20.72 -6.14
C SER A 20 -26.01 19.94 -7.35
N LEU A 21 -24.70 19.90 -7.56
CA LEU A 21 -24.05 19.12 -8.62
C LEU A 21 -24.20 17.60 -8.41
N LYS A 22 -24.13 17.11 -7.18
CA LYS A 22 -24.44 15.69 -6.87
C LYS A 22 -25.86 15.30 -7.27
N LYS A 23 -26.80 16.24 -7.15
CA LYS A 23 -28.22 16.01 -7.48
C LYS A 23 -28.51 16.10 -8.98
N ILE A 24 -27.80 16.97 -9.73
CA ILE A 24 -28.00 17.24 -11.16
C ILE A 24 -27.21 16.29 -12.05
N LEU A 25 -25.98 15.93 -11.70
CA LEU A 25 -25.09 15.12 -12.55
C LEU A 25 -25.21 13.62 -12.31
N GLY A 26 -26.09 13.19 -11.41
CA GLY A 26 -26.25 11.78 -11.11
C GLY A 26 -24.90 11.15 -10.70
N ARG A 27 -24.78 9.84 -10.83
CA ARG A 27 -23.56 9.06 -10.51
C ARG A 27 -22.42 9.21 -11.54
N ASN A 28 -22.36 10.27 -12.33
CA ASN A 28 -21.29 10.47 -13.31
C ASN A 28 -20.01 11.01 -12.63
N VAL A 29 -19.36 10.12 -11.91
CA VAL A 29 -18.05 10.31 -11.27
C VAL A 29 -16.95 10.71 -12.28
N TYR A 30 -17.15 10.37 -13.55
CA TYR A 30 -16.18 10.60 -14.64
C TYR A 30 -15.82 12.07 -14.92
N ILE A 31 -16.78 13.00 -14.85
CA ILE A 31 -16.50 14.43 -15.07
C ILE A 31 -15.70 15.00 -13.89
N TRP A 32 -15.98 14.52 -12.71
CA TRP A 32 -15.32 15.01 -11.47
C TRP A 32 -13.89 14.48 -11.33
N THR A 33 -13.65 13.21 -11.64
CA THR A 33 -12.29 12.61 -11.69
C THR A 33 -11.47 13.16 -12.85
N GLY A 34 -12.08 13.45 -14.00
CA GLY A 34 -11.43 14.12 -15.13
C GLY A 34 -10.97 15.55 -14.79
N LEU A 35 -11.78 16.31 -14.04
CA LEU A 35 -11.42 17.63 -13.53
C LEU A 35 -10.31 17.58 -12.48
N LYS A 36 -10.31 16.55 -11.60
CA LYS A 36 -9.24 16.35 -10.61
C LYS A 36 -7.93 15.86 -11.25
N ARG A 37 -7.99 14.95 -12.22
CA ARG A 37 -6.81 14.53 -13.01
C ARG A 37 -6.24 15.65 -13.85
N GLY A 38 -7.10 16.48 -14.47
CA GLY A 38 -6.70 17.70 -15.16
C GLY A 38 -6.04 18.72 -14.22
N ARG A 39 -6.48 18.80 -12.96
CA ARG A 39 -5.88 19.65 -11.92
C ARG A 39 -4.50 19.15 -11.50
N SER A 40 -4.34 17.87 -11.25
CA SER A 40 -3.02 17.28 -10.96
C SER A 40 -2.06 17.52 -12.14
N ARG A 41 -2.49 17.25 -13.38
CA ARG A 41 -1.68 17.51 -14.58
C ARG A 41 -1.41 18.99 -14.83
N LEU A 42 -2.33 19.90 -14.53
CA LEU A 42 -2.12 21.35 -14.63
C LEU A 42 -1.11 21.85 -13.59
N LEU A 43 -1.11 21.30 -12.38
CA LEU A 43 -0.10 21.61 -11.37
C LEU A 43 1.27 20.99 -11.67
N HIS A 44 1.29 19.79 -12.25
CA HIS A 44 2.53 19.12 -12.69
C HIS A 44 3.09 19.67 -14.03
N GLY A 45 2.25 20.30 -14.86
CA GLY A 45 2.68 20.91 -16.14
C GLY A 45 3.12 22.35 -16.04
N LEU A 46 3.01 23.00 -14.88
CA LEU A 46 3.54 24.35 -14.70
C LEU A 46 5.04 24.28 -14.40
N PRO A 47 5.87 25.06 -15.11
CA PRO A 47 7.29 25.20 -14.74
C PRO A 47 7.38 25.59 -13.26
N SER A 48 8.25 24.96 -12.52
CA SER A 48 8.53 25.23 -11.10
C SER A 48 8.77 26.71 -10.77
N SER A 49 9.12 27.53 -11.77
CA SER A 49 9.27 28.98 -11.68
C SER A 49 7.95 29.77 -11.61
N LEU A 50 6.81 29.18 -11.99
CA LEU A 50 5.48 29.83 -11.94
C LEU A 50 4.67 29.45 -10.72
N VAL A 51 4.98 28.37 -10.06
CA VAL A 51 4.51 28.06 -8.73
C VAL A 51 5.37 28.91 -7.77
N LYS A 52 5.07 30.20 -7.65
CA LYS A 52 5.48 30.95 -6.46
C LYS A 52 4.69 30.36 -5.29
N THR A 53 5.15 29.23 -4.81
CA THR A 53 5.00 28.90 -3.41
C THR A 53 5.72 30.06 -2.68
N ASP A 54 5.02 30.80 -1.85
CA ASP A 54 5.72 31.46 -0.76
C ASP A 54 6.69 30.42 -0.25
N LYS A 55 8.00 30.69 -0.42
CA LYS A 55 9.03 29.72 -0.15
C LYS A 55 8.74 29.13 1.21
N VAL A 56 8.22 27.92 1.28
CA VAL A 56 8.35 27.13 2.50
C VAL A 56 9.86 27.13 2.71
N PRO A 57 10.37 27.73 3.79
CA PRO A 57 11.81 27.95 3.92
C PRO A 57 12.50 26.62 3.73
N HIS A 58 13.44 26.55 2.80
CA HIS A 58 14.31 25.41 2.63
C HIS A 58 14.94 25.08 3.98
N ARG A 59 14.70 23.88 4.50
CA ARG A 59 14.82 23.46 5.88
C ARG A 59 13.95 24.33 6.80
N ILE A 60 12.87 23.75 7.27
CA ILE A 60 12.15 24.26 8.42
C ILE A 60 13.11 24.13 9.60
N ALA A 61 14.04 25.09 9.73
CA ALA A 61 14.93 25.22 10.87
C ALA A 61 14.14 25.79 12.04
N TYR A 62 13.07 25.11 12.42
CA TYR A 62 12.45 25.37 13.70
C TYR A 62 13.33 24.77 14.78
N PRO A 63 13.69 25.52 15.84
CA PRO A 63 14.45 24.95 16.94
C PRO A 63 13.69 23.74 17.48
N TRP A 64 14.26 22.58 17.30
CA TRP A 64 13.80 21.33 17.88
C TRP A 64 14.58 21.08 19.17
N PRO A 65 13.94 20.60 20.22
CA PRO A 65 12.49 20.45 20.40
C PRO A 65 11.83 21.66 21.08
N ASP A 66 10.53 21.91 20.77
CA ASP A 66 9.69 22.67 21.70
C ASP A 66 9.42 21.77 22.93
N ARG A 67 10.29 21.86 23.94
CA ARG A 67 10.23 21.04 25.17
C ARG A 67 8.93 21.20 25.97
N LYS A 68 8.06 22.12 25.57
CA LYS A 68 6.75 22.33 26.20
C LYS A 68 5.68 21.35 25.67
N ARG A 69 5.94 20.67 24.52
CA ARG A 69 4.98 19.72 23.98
C ARG A 69 5.06 18.38 24.70
N PRO A 70 3.91 17.77 25.04
CA PRO A 70 3.89 16.48 25.69
C PRO A 70 4.46 15.38 24.81
N PHE A 71 5.07 14.36 25.42
CA PHE A 71 5.48 13.13 24.77
C PHE A 71 4.26 12.46 24.14
N GLY A 72 4.38 12.06 22.90
CA GLY A 72 3.32 11.40 22.13
C GLY A 72 3.48 11.67 20.65
N VAL A 73 2.51 11.18 19.88
CA VAL A 73 2.56 11.18 18.41
C VAL A 73 1.27 11.72 17.82
N ASN A 74 1.41 12.65 16.88
CA ASN A 74 0.32 13.07 16.01
C ASN A 74 0.42 12.25 14.73
N VAL A 75 -0.48 11.29 14.53
CA VAL A 75 -0.46 10.38 13.39
C VAL A 75 -1.34 10.94 12.29
N ALA A 76 -0.76 11.27 11.14
CA ALA A 76 -1.50 11.74 9.97
C ALA A 76 -1.48 10.73 8.83
N GLY A 77 -2.60 10.56 8.13
CA GLY A 77 -2.70 9.67 6.97
C GLY A 77 -4.13 9.37 6.54
N ASN A 78 -4.26 8.46 5.60
CA ASN A 78 -5.53 8.08 4.98
C ASN A 78 -6.19 6.91 5.73
N PHE A 79 -6.75 7.16 6.91
CA PHE A 79 -7.25 6.11 7.79
C PHE A 79 -8.43 5.30 7.23
N GLY A 80 -9.28 5.92 6.42
CA GLY A 80 -10.42 5.26 5.79
C GLY A 80 -10.07 4.48 4.53
N SER A 81 -8.86 4.65 3.98
CA SER A 81 -8.49 4.03 2.71
C SER A 81 -8.26 2.52 2.86
N GLU A 82 -8.81 1.74 1.94
CA GLU A 82 -8.61 0.29 1.80
C GLU A 82 -7.26 -0.05 1.14
N LYS A 83 -6.52 0.94 0.61
CA LYS A 83 -5.22 0.75 -0.01
C LYS A 83 -4.11 0.47 1.02
N GLY A 84 -2.97 -0.03 0.54
CA GLY A 84 -1.82 -0.36 1.40
C GLY A 84 -1.31 0.80 2.26
N LEU A 85 -1.41 2.07 1.80
CA LEU A 85 -1.07 3.24 2.61
C LEU A 85 -2.02 3.45 3.78
N GLY A 86 -3.33 3.18 3.59
CA GLY A 86 -4.32 3.19 4.67
C GLY A 86 -4.01 2.10 5.71
N GLU A 87 -3.67 0.90 5.25
CA GLU A 87 -3.26 -0.18 6.16
C GLU A 87 -1.97 0.17 6.92
N ALA A 88 -1.02 0.84 6.29
CA ALA A 88 0.22 1.26 6.94
C ALA A 88 -0.01 2.27 8.08
N VAL A 89 -0.91 3.24 7.91
CA VAL A 89 -1.21 4.20 8.98
C VAL A 89 -1.96 3.54 10.13
N ARG A 90 -2.92 2.64 9.86
CA ARG A 90 -3.63 1.86 10.89
C ARG A 90 -2.66 0.94 11.64
N SER A 91 -1.71 0.31 10.94
CA SER A 91 -0.61 -0.46 11.51
C SER A 91 0.17 0.33 12.57
N SER A 92 0.52 1.59 12.29
CA SER A 92 1.22 2.43 13.26
C SER A 92 0.36 2.76 14.48
N VAL A 93 -0.93 2.99 14.31
CA VAL A 93 -1.85 3.20 15.45
C VAL A 93 -1.93 1.94 16.31
N ARG A 94 -2.04 0.75 15.72
CA ARG A 94 -2.02 -0.52 16.46
C ARG A 94 -0.74 -0.69 17.27
N ALA A 95 0.41 -0.38 16.68
CA ALA A 95 1.70 -0.44 17.33
C ALA A 95 1.81 0.56 18.50
N LEU A 96 1.44 1.81 18.30
CA LEU A 96 1.45 2.84 19.35
C LEU A 96 0.52 2.47 20.51
N LYS A 97 -0.68 1.96 20.21
CA LYS A 97 -1.64 1.48 21.21
C LYS A 97 -1.08 0.31 22.01
N ALA A 98 -0.48 -0.70 21.37
CA ALA A 98 0.12 -1.85 22.02
C ALA A 98 1.28 -1.46 22.95
N ALA A 99 2.05 -0.42 22.61
CA ALA A 99 3.16 0.09 23.42
C ALA A 99 2.73 1.15 24.46
N SER A 100 1.44 1.48 24.56
CA SER A 100 0.92 2.55 25.43
C SER A 100 1.68 3.88 25.21
N VAL A 101 1.84 4.27 23.93
CA VAL A 101 2.36 5.59 23.55
C VAL A 101 1.15 6.50 23.31
N PRO A 102 1.07 7.68 23.94
CA PRO A 102 -0.01 8.64 23.67
C PRO A 102 -0.01 9.06 22.20
N TYR A 103 -1.19 9.11 21.59
CA TYR A 103 -1.33 9.56 20.21
C TYR A 103 -2.67 10.27 19.97
N VAL A 104 -2.71 11.10 18.93
CA VAL A 104 -3.91 11.62 18.27
C VAL A 104 -3.86 11.24 16.81
N VAL A 105 -5.02 11.21 16.15
CA VAL A 105 -5.14 10.83 14.73
C VAL A 105 -5.71 11.98 13.90
N ASN A 106 -4.96 12.39 12.88
CA ASN A 106 -5.34 13.45 11.96
C ASN A 106 -5.63 12.86 10.58
N ASN A 107 -6.90 12.70 10.24
CA ASN A 107 -7.28 12.11 8.96
C ASN A 107 -6.98 13.04 7.78
N PHE A 108 -6.43 12.47 6.73
CA PHE A 108 -6.29 13.07 5.42
C PHE A 108 -6.99 12.16 4.41
N VAL A 109 -8.14 12.59 3.89
CA VAL A 109 -9.00 11.74 3.05
C VAL A 109 -8.32 11.45 1.72
N ASP A 110 -8.19 10.18 1.37
CA ASP A 110 -7.78 9.74 0.04
C ASP A 110 -8.95 9.91 -0.95
N PRO A 111 -8.86 10.82 -1.91
CA PRO A 111 -9.96 11.06 -2.86
C PRO A 111 -10.13 9.92 -3.89
N ASP A 112 -9.12 9.09 -4.07
CA ASP A 112 -9.08 8.00 -5.04
C ASP A 112 -9.35 6.63 -4.39
N SER A 113 -9.88 6.63 -3.15
CA SER A 113 -10.26 5.46 -2.37
C SER A 113 -11.74 5.52 -2.00
N VAL A 114 -12.34 4.37 -1.76
CA VAL A 114 -13.74 4.26 -1.30
C VAL A 114 -13.88 4.70 0.16
N ASN A 115 -12.80 4.65 0.93
CA ASN A 115 -12.73 5.06 2.33
C ASN A 115 -13.76 4.37 3.23
N LEU A 116 -13.88 3.04 3.13
CA LEU A 116 -14.81 2.21 3.89
C LEU A 116 -14.21 1.63 5.17
N GLU A 117 -12.90 1.73 5.36
CA GLU A 117 -12.25 1.21 6.57
C GLU A 117 -12.65 2.00 7.81
N SER A 118 -13.00 1.31 8.87
CA SER A 118 -13.60 1.86 10.08
C SER A 118 -12.87 1.48 11.39
N GLU A 119 -11.66 0.94 11.30
CA GLU A 119 -10.85 0.62 12.49
C GLU A 119 -10.58 1.87 13.35
N VAL A 120 -10.44 3.03 12.71
CA VAL A 120 -10.28 4.33 13.36
C VAL A 120 -11.45 5.22 12.97
N GLN A 121 -12.28 5.57 13.94
CA GLN A 121 -13.54 6.32 13.71
C GLN A 121 -13.53 7.76 14.23
N ALA A 122 -12.68 8.06 15.21
CA ALA A 122 -12.56 9.40 15.80
C ALA A 122 -11.27 10.07 15.35
N PHE A 123 -11.38 11.31 14.87
CA PHE A 123 -10.27 12.08 14.34
C PHE A 123 -10.13 13.41 15.07
N ASP A 124 -8.88 13.72 15.41
CA ASP A 124 -8.53 14.97 16.05
C ASP A 124 -8.23 16.06 15.00
N GLN A 125 -8.55 17.31 15.34
CA GLN A 125 -8.20 18.45 14.48
C GLN A 125 -6.81 19.01 14.81
N ASP A 126 -6.38 18.86 16.06
CA ASP A 126 -5.13 19.38 16.58
C ASP A 126 -4.04 18.33 16.57
N ASN A 127 -2.78 18.79 16.62
CA ASN A 127 -1.59 17.97 16.75
C ASN A 127 -0.73 18.40 17.96
N PRO A 128 -1.18 18.08 19.19
CA PRO A 128 -0.60 18.61 20.43
C PRO A 128 0.78 18.02 20.77
N HIS A 129 1.10 16.82 20.29
CA HIS A 129 2.29 16.08 20.70
C HIS A 129 3.59 16.59 20.04
N ALA A 130 4.72 16.18 20.63
CA ALA A 130 6.05 16.58 20.21
C ALA A 130 6.49 15.99 18.86
N VAL A 131 5.87 14.88 18.41
CA VAL A 131 6.25 14.19 17.19
C VAL A 131 5.08 14.07 16.24
N ASN A 132 5.30 14.43 14.97
CA ASN A 132 4.39 14.09 13.86
C ASN A 132 4.87 12.80 13.18
N LEU A 133 3.97 11.87 12.93
CA LEU A 133 4.18 10.66 12.13
C LEU A 133 3.23 10.70 10.93
N ILE A 134 3.76 10.95 9.74
CA ILE A 134 2.99 11.29 8.56
C ILE A 134 3.08 10.16 7.54
N HIS A 135 1.98 9.41 7.40
CA HIS A 135 1.80 8.31 6.45
C HIS A 135 1.21 8.80 5.13
N LEU A 136 1.92 9.68 4.47
CA LEU A 136 1.59 10.16 3.14
C LEU A 136 2.83 10.05 2.27
N ASN A 137 2.68 9.48 1.07
CA ASN A 137 3.79 9.33 0.16
C ASN A 137 4.31 10.70 -0.31
N PHE A 138 5.54 10.69 -0.79
CA PHE A 138 6.29 11.87 -1.22
C PHE A 138 5.51 12.76 -2.19
N ASP A 139 4.72 12.21 -3.09
CA ASP A 139 3.90 12.92 -4.08
C ASP A 139 2.70 13.67 -3.46
N ILE A 140 2.21 13.22 -2.31
CA ILE A 140 1.05 13.79 -1.61
C ILE A 140 1.46 14.79 -0.52
N VAL A 141 2.66 14.67 0.02
CA VAL A 141 3.17 15.54 1.11
C VAL A 141 3.05 17.03 0.82
N PRO A 142 3.39 17.55 -0.40
CA PRO A 142 3.20 18.98 -0.70
C PRO A 142 1.74 19.42 -0.60
N THR A 143 0.78 18.59 -1.01
CA THR A 143 -0.65 18.91 -0.90
C THR A 143 -1.10 18.93 0.55
N PHE A 144 -0.64 17.98 1.35
CA PHE A 144 -0.89 17.96 2.80
C PHE A 144 -0.32 19.20 3.48
N ALA A 145 0.92 19.57 3.16
CA ALA A 145 1.57 20.76 3.72
C ALA A 145 0.84 22.07 3.34
N MET A 146 0.30 22.17 2.13
CA MET A 146 -0.54 23.30 1.73
C MET A 146 -1.86 23.34 2.50
N GLU A 147 -2.48 22.18 2.76
CA GLU A 147 -3.76 22.11 3.49
C GLU A 147 -3.59 22.40 4.97
N LYS A 148 -2.60 21.79 5.63
CA LYS A 148 -2.38 21.91 7.08
C LYS A 148 -1.60 23.17 7.47
N GLY A 149 -0.86 23.75 6.53
CA GLY A 149 0.01 24.90 6.76
C GLY A 149 1.30 24.57 7.52
N HIS A 150 2.23 25.51 7.52
CA HIS A 150 3.55 25.34 8.14
C HIS A 150 3.49 25.09 9.66
N MET A 151 2.47 25.61 10.35
CA MET A 151 2.29 25.44 11.78
C MET A 151 2.03 23.98 12.19
N TYR A 152 1.57 23.14 11.27
CA TYR A 152 1.41 21.73 11.54
C TYR A 152 2.77 21.04 11.81
N PHE A 153 3.81 21.47 11.09
CA PHE A 153 5.17 20.92 11.18
C PHE A 153 6.03 21.63 12.24
N ALA A 154 5.73 22.91 12.51
CA ALA A 154 6.55 23.78 13.33
C ALA A 154 6.67 23.32 14.80
N GLY A 155 7.92 23.32 15.33
CA GLY A 155 8.22 22.95 16.71
C GLY A 155 7.94 21.47 17.05
N ARG A 156 7.87 20.61 16.05
CA ARG A 156 7.69 19.17 16.19
C ARG A 156 8.78 18.43 15.45
N TYR A 157 9.07 17.22 15.88
CA TYR A 157 9.91 16.29 15.12
C TYR A 157 9.03 15.61 14.07
N ASN A 158 9.33 15.80 12.81
CA ASN A 158 8.51 15.32 11.70
C ASN A 158 9.10 14.06 11.13
N ILE A 159 8.34 12.96 11.18
CA ILE A 159 8.71 11.65 10.63
C ILE A 159 7.79 11.37 9.44
N GLY A 160 8.38 11.10 8.28
CA GLY A 160 7.66 10.65 7.09
C GLY A 160 7.69 9.13 6.97
N CYS A 161 6.57 8.52 6.62
CA CYS A 161 6.49 7.10 6.27
C CYS A 161 6.20 6.98 4.78
N TRP A 162 7.22 6.69 3.99
CA TRP A 162 7.12 6.59 2.55
C TRP A 162 7.20 5.16 2.06
N PHE A 163 6.43 4.87 1.02
CA PHE A 163 6.48 3.62 0.27
C PHE A 163 7.01 3.88 -1.13
N TRP A 164 7.97 3.07 -1.53
CA TRP A 164 8.53 3.09 -2.87
C TRP A 164 8.91 1.67 -3.28
N GLU A 165 8.62 1.33 -4.53
CA GLU A 165 8.72 -0.05 -4.98
C GLU A 165 9.91 -0.30 -5.91
N LEU A 166 10.80 0.68 -6.12
CA LEU A 166 11.98 0.50 -6.95
C LEU A 166 13.29 0.77 -6.19
N SER A 167 14.38 0.19 -6.67
CA SER A 167 15.70 0.32 -6.05
C SER A 167 16.34 1.72 -6.20
N LYS A 168 15.78 2.55 -7.10
CA LYS A 168 16.20 3.94 -7.32
C LYS A 168 15.01 4.87 -7.06
N PHE A 169 15.20 5.87 -6.22
CA PHE A 169 14.19 6.90 -5.94
C PHE A 169 14.34 8.07 -6.93
N PRO A 170 13.23 8.66 -7.45
CA PRO A 170 13.28 9.72 -8.45
C PRO A 170 13.76 11.06 -7.91
N GLU A 171 14.60 11.75 -8.69
CA GLU A 171 15.23 13.03 -8.29
C GLU A 171 14.21 14.17 -8.14
N GLU A 172 13.12 14.15 -8.91
CA GLU A 172 12.05 15.15 -8.85
C GLU A 172 11.39 15.27 -7.48
N TRP A 173 11.53 14.25 -6.60
CA TRP A 173 10.95 14.22 -5.26
C TRP A 173 11.94 14.55 -4.13
N TYR A 174 13.21 14.84 -4.46
CA TYR A 174 14.22 15.09 -3.41
C TYR A 174 13.91 16.31 -2.54
N SER A 175 13.26 17.34 -3.07
CA SER A 175 12.85 18.51 -2.29
C SER A 175 11.86 18.17 -1.17
N ASN A 176 11.16 17.03 -1.25
CA ASN A 176 10.16 16.65 -0.27
C ASN A 176 10.76 16.05 1.02
N PHE A 177 12.05 15.71 1.01
CA PHE A 177 12.77 15.42 2.25
C PHE A 177 12.79 16.62 3.23
N ASP A 178 12.70 17.84 2.73
CA ASP A 178 12.76 19.07 3.54
C ASP A 178 11.61 19.20 4.53
N TYR A 179 10.51 18.45 4.35
CA TYR A 179 9.40 18.44 5.31
C TYR A 179 9.69 17.61 6.58
N PHE A 180 10.76 16.81 6.59
CA PHE A 180 10.98 15.78 7.61
C PHE A 180 12.34 15.89 8.29
N ASN A 181 12.40 15.39 9.52
CA ASN A 181 13.64 15.21 10.27
C ASN A 181 14.21 13.80 10.08
N GLU A 182 13.33 12.80 9.82
CA GLU A 182 13.71 11.45 9.43
C GLU A 182 12.58 10.76 8.66
N LEU A 183 12.91 9.66 8.00
CA LEU A 183 11.92 8.78 7.36
C LEU A 183 11.90 7.42 8.04
N TRP A 184 10.71 6.83 8.11
CA TRP A 184 10.52 5.43 8.48
C TRP A 184 10.16 4.61 7.25
N ALA A 185 10.91 3.55 7.02
CA ALA A 185 10.74 2.60 5.92
C ALA A 185 10.23 1.27 6.46
N SER A 186 9.23 0.68 5.82
CA SER A 186 8.61 -0.58 6.26
C SER A 186 9.43 -1.83 5.90
N SER A 187 10.39 -1.69 4.98
CA SER A 187 11.25 -2.79 4.53
C SER A 187 12.70 -2.33 4.31
N ASN A 188 13.64 -3.27 4.32
CA ASN A 188 15.03 -2.99 3.93
C ASN A 188 15.12 -2.45 2.51
N PHE A 189 14.29 -2.98 1.60
CA PHE A 189 14.27 -2.54 0.21
C PHE A 189 13.93 -1.05 0.07
N ILE A 190 12.91 -0.57 0.78
CA ILE A 190 12.57 0.87 0.81
C ILE A 190 13.67 1.66 1.51
N GLN A 191 14.18 1.15 2.65
CA GLN A 191 15.25 1.81 3.38
C GLN A 191 16.48 2.02 2.51
N ASP A 192 16.93 0.98 1.79
CA ASP A 192 18.10 1.04 0.92
C ASP A 192 17.90 2.01 -0.24
N SER A 193 16.71 2.00 -0.87
CA SER A 193 16.38 2.90 -1.97
C SER A 193 16.42 4.37 -1.53
N LEU A 194 15.78 4.69 -0.41
CA LEU A 194 15.71 6.06 0.11
C LEU A 194 17.05 6.53 0.72
N SER A 195 17.77 5.66 1.45
CA SER A 195 19.03 6.03 2.12
C SER A 195 20.13 6.45 1.15
N ARG A 196 20.08 5.99 -0.10
CA ARG A 196 21.08 6.35 -1.13
C ARG A 196 21.02 7.82 -1.52
N VAL A 197 19.89 8.48 -1.31
CA VAL A 197 19.63 9.85 -1.80
C VAL A 197 19.12 10.79 -0.70
N SER A 198 18.71 10.26 0.45
CA SER A 198 18.15 11.03 1.54
C SER A 198 19.20 11.84 2.28
N PRO A 199 19.00 13.16 2.47
CA PRO A 199 19.84 14.01 3.32
C PRO A 199 19.53 13.87 4.82
N ILE A 200 18.51 13.10 5.18
CA ILE A 200 18.03 12.85 6.55
C ILE A 200 18.06 11.34 6.86
N PRO A 201 18.08 10.94 8.14
CA PRO A 201 18.08 9.53 8.52
C PRO A 201 16.88 8.76 7.94
N VAL A 202 17.11 7.55 7.44
CA VAL A 202 16.06 6.60 7.04
C VAL A 202 16.15 5.38 7.94
N ILE A 203 15.12 5.16 8.74
CA ILE A 203 15.08 4.13 9.78
C ILE A 203 14.10 3.04 9.36
N LYS A 204 14.53 1.78 9.39
CA LYS A 204 13.59 0.67 9.23
C LYS A 204 12.70 0.55 10.46
N MET A 205 11.39 0.66 10.25
CA MET A 205 10.39 0.52 11.30
C MET A 205 9.39 -0.56 10.91
N PRO A 206 9.23 -1.62 11.73
CA PRO A 206 8.32 -2.71 11.39
C PRO A 206 6.86 -2.24 11.43
N LEU A 207 6.06 -2.84 10.56
CA LEU A 207 4.61 -2.68 10.57
C LEU A 207 3.98 -3.64 11.61
N ALA A 208 2.79 -3.29 12.10
CA ALA A 208 1.98 -4.15 12.96
C ALA A 208 0.81 -4.72 12.12
N LEU A 209 0.82 -6.01 11.82
CA LEU A 209 -0.28 -6.62 11.08
C LEU A 209 -1.59 -6.57 11.89
N ALA A 210 -2.70 -6.30 11.21
CA ALA A 210 -4.03 -6.33 11.81
C ALA A 210 -4.29 -7.70 12.45
N PRO A 211 -5.03 -7.79 13.57
CA PRO A 211 -5.51 -9.08 14.06
C PRO A 211 -6.39 -9.74 13.01
N GLN A 212 -6.44 -11.07 13.02
CA GLN A 212 -7.34 -11.79 12.14
C GLN A 212 -8.78 -11.56 12.62
N VAL A 213 -9.64 -11.13 11.72
CA VAL A 213 -11.07 -10.95 12.02
C VAL A 213 -11.74 -12.33 12.05
N PRO A 214 -12.61 -12.62 13.04
CA PRO A 214 -13.41 -13.84 13.03
C PRO A 214 -14.31 -13.87 11.78
N ILE A 215 -14.29 -14.98 11.06
CA ILE A 215 -15.11 -15.15 9.85
C ILE A 215 -16.53 -15.50 10.28
N GLY A 216 -17.49 -14.69 9.81
CA GLY A 216 -18.90 -14.92 10.06
C GLY A 216 -19.42 -16.19 9.37
N LEU A 217 -20.40 -16.85 9.98
CA LEU A 217 -21.02 -18.10 9.48
C LEU A 217 -21.63 -17.98 8.06
N ARG A 218 -21.84 -16.77 7.57
CA ARG A 218 -22.41 -16.51 6.24
C ARG A 218 -21.36 -16.52 5.13
N LEU A 219 -20.07 -16.38 5.46
CA LEU A 219 -19.00 -16.40 4.50
C LEU A 219 -18.48 -17.82 4.30
N ASN A 220 -18.53 -18.29 3.08
CA ASN A 220 -18.05 -19.60 2.65
C ASN A 220 -17.55 -19.53 1.21
N ARG A 221 -17.03 -20.60 0.66
CA ARG A 221 -16.56 -20.66 -0.74
C ARG A 221 -17.66 -20.27 -1.75
N SER A 222 -18.90 -20.66 -1.50
CA SER A 222 -20.06 -20.35 -2.36
C SER A 222 -20.34 -18.83 -2.42
N HIS A 223 -20.11 -18.07 -1.33
CA HIS A 223 -20.22 -16.60 -1.33
C HIS A 223 -19.29 -15.96 -2.36
N PHE A 224 -18.10 -16.54 -2.57
CA PHE A 224 -17.11 -16.08 -3.53
C PHE A 224 -17.19 -16.78 -4.89
N HIS A 225 -18.20 -17.65 -5.10
CA HIS A 225 -18.32 -18.49 -6.29
C HIS A 225 -17.08 -19.40 -6.51
N ILE A 226 -16.45 -19.85 -5.43
CA ILE A 226 -15.34 -20.78 -5.44
C ILE A 226 -15.90 -22.20 -5.32
N PRO A 227 -15.55 -23.15 -6.22
CA PRO A 227 -15.95 -24.55 -6.11
C PRO A 227 -15.38 -25.19 -4.85
N ASP A 228 -16.20 -26.01 -4.16
CA ASP A 228 -15.82 -26.63 -2.88
C ASP A 228 -14.75 -27.71 -3.05
N ASP A 229 -14.72 -28.39 -4.20
CA ASP A 229 -13.84 -29.51 -4.52
C ASP A 229 -12.49 -29.12 -5.13
N LYS A 230 -12.27 -27.84 -5.40
CA LYS A 230 -11.02 -27.36 -6.08
C LYS A 230 -9.97 -26.89 -5.10
N PHE A 231 -8.69 -27.09 -5.47
CA PHE A 231 -7.56 -26.43 -4.84
C PHE A 231 -7.43 -25.00 -5.35
N VAL A 232 -7.44 -24.02 -4.45
CA VAL A 232 -7.59 -22.61 -4.79
C VAL A 232 -6.28 -21.84 -4.64
N PHE A 233 -5.78 -21.33 -5.76
CA PHE A 233 -4.73 -20.31 -5.79
C PHE A 233 -5.36 -18.94 -5.79
N LEU A 234 -4.91 -18.05 -4.90
CA LEU A 234 -5.43 -16.68 -4.72
C LEU A 234 -4.38 -15.64 -5.05
N PHE A 235 -4.80 -14.59 -5.74
CA PHE A 235 -4.05 -13.34 -5.88
C PHE A 235 -4.97 -12.14 -5.68
N ILE A 236 -4.52 -11.16 -4.88
CA ILE A 236 -5.25 -9.92 -4.58
C ILE A 236 -4.41 -8.72 -5.03
N PHE A 237 -4.98 -7.83 -5.83
CA PHE A 237 -4.28 -6.63 -6.29
C PHE A 237 -5.24 -5.47 -6.57
N ASP A 238 -4.67 -4.28 -6.73
CA ASP A 238 -5.36 -3.06 -7.12
C ASP A 238 -4.79 -2.58 -8.47
N PHE A 239 -5.67 -2.27 -9.42
CA PHE A 239 -5.26 -1.73 -10.73
C PHE A 239 -4.55 -0.38 -10.61
N ASP A 240 -4.91 0.46 -9.62
CA ASP A 240 -4.23 1.73 -9.35
C ASP A 240 -2.77 1.55 -8.90
N SER A 241 -2.39 0.33 -8.49
CA SER A 241 -1.02 -0.02 -8.07
C SER A 241 -0.07 -0.37 -9.22
N ALA A 242 -0.35 0.03 -10.46
CA ALA A 242 0.34 -0.34 -11.69
C ALA A 242 0.29 -1.86 -11.97
N ILE A 243 -0.59 -2.26 -12.87
CA ILE A 243 -0.87 -3.66 -13.19
C ILE A 243 0.38 -4.44 -13.61
N ASP A 244 1.28 -3.80 -14.40
CA ASP A 244 2.53 -4.44 -14.83
C ASP A 244 3.41 -4.82 -13.65
N ARG A 245 3.45 -3.98 -12.60
CA ARG A 245 4.19 -4.27 -11.37
C ARG A 245 3.59 -5.45 -10.61
N LYS A 246 2.27 -5.51 -10.53
CA LYS A 246 1.54 -6.62 -9.87
C LYS A 246 1.57 -7.91 -10.69
N ASN A 247 1.73 -7.81 -12.00
CA ASN A 247 1.94 -8.91 -12.94
C ASN A 247 0.86 -10.02 -12.93
N PRO A 248 -0.43 -9.71 -12.90
CA PRO A 248 -1.48 -10.73 -12.96
C PRO A 248 -1.49 -11.52 -14.28
N LEU A 249 -1.02 -10.91 -15.38
CA LEU A 249 -0.89 -11.59 -16.67
C LEU A 249 0.14 -12.73 -16.60
N GLY A 250 1.31 -12.47 -16.00
CA GLY A 250 2.32 -13.48 -15.77
C GLY A 250 1.82 -14.61 -14.86
N LEU A 251 0.99 -14.26 -13.85
CA LEU A 251 0.39 -15.30 -12.98
C LEU A 251 -0.59 -16.18 -13.76
N ILE A 252 -1.47 -15.63 -14.59
CA ILE A 252 -2.37 -16.42 -15.44
C ILE A 252 -1.57 -17.36 -16.37
N GLU A 253 -0.49 -16.85 -16.96
CA GLU A 253 0.38 -17.63 -17.82
C GLU A 253 1.07 -18.78 -17.07
N ALA A 254 1.66 -18.50 -15.89
CA ALA A 254 2.28 -19.52 -15.05
C ALA A 254 1.26 -20.60 -14.61
N PHE A 255 0.05 -20.18 -14.24
CA PHE A 255 -1.03 -21.11 -13.88
C PHE A 255 -1.40 -22.03 -15.05
N LYS A 256 -1.49 -21.51 -16.27
CA LYS A 256 -1.77 -22.31 -17.49
C LYS A 256 -0.65 -23.26 -17.86
N ARG A 257 0.61 -22.91 -17.57
CA ARG A 257 1.75 -23.83 -17.73
C ARG A 257 1.72 -24.93 -16.69
N ALA A 258 1.34 -24.57 -15.45
CA ALA A 258 1.28 -25.52 -14.34
C ALA A 258 0.14 -26.54 -14.51
N PHE A 259 -1.04 -26.13 -14.98
CA PHE A 259 -2.25 -26.94 -14.88
C PHE A 259 -3.05 -27.00 -16.17
N HIS A 260 -3.55 -28.20 -16.44
CA HIS A 260 -4.55 -28.38 -17.49
C HIS A 260 -5.94 -27.97 -16.95
N ARG A 261 -6.78 -27.41 -17.84
CA ARG A 261 -8.11 -26.90 -17.49
C ARG A 261 -9.08 -27.90 -16.84
N THR A 262 -8.80 -29.19 -16.96
CA THR A 262 -9.64 -30.27 -16.40
C THR A 262 -9.19 -30.73 -15.02
N GLU A 263 -8.09 -30.19 -14.49
CA GLU A 263 -7.60 -30.56 -13.17
C GLU A 263 -8.42 -29.86 -12.04
N ASP A 264 -8.33 -30.43 -10.84
CA ASP A 264 -9.08 -29.93 -9.66
C ASP A 264 -8.39 -28.75 -9.00
N VAL A 265 -8.09 -27.74 -9.82
CA VAL A 265 -7.44 -26.50 -9.43
C VAL A 265 -8.25 -25.28 -9.88
N PHE A 266 -8.14 -24.19 -9.14
CA PHE A 266 -8.87 -22.96 -9.38
C PHE A 266 -7.99 -21.74 -9.10
N LEU A 267 -7.90 -20.80 -10.03
CA LEU A 267 -7.22 -19.52 -9.84
C LEU A 267 -8.25 -18.42 -9.59
N TYR A 268 -8.19 -17.80 -8.42
CA TYR A 268 -9.02 -16.66 -8.06
C TYR A 268 -8.19 -15.38 -8.05
N LEU A 269 -8.50 -14.47 -8.95
CA LEU A 269 -7.90 -13.14 -9.06
C LEU A 269 -8.91 -12.12 -8.50
N LYS A 270 -8.63 -11.56 -7.33
CA LYS A 270 -9.43 -10.49 -6.73
C LYS A 270 -8.81 -9.15 -7.02
N SER A 271 -9.55 -8.24 -7.66
CA SER A 271 -9.08 -6.89 -7.95
C SER A 271 -10.04 -5.82 -7.45
N VAL A 272 -9.58 -4.57 -7.49
CA VAL A 272 -10.36 -3.35 -7.36
C VAL A 272 -9.94 -2.37 -8.45
N HIS A 273 -10.83 -1.42 -8.78
CA HIS A 273 -10.61 -0.35 -9.76
C HIS A 273 -10.47 -0.81 -11.23
N GLY A 274 -10.80 -2.06 -11.56
CA GLY A 274 -10.78 -2.56 -12.93
C GLY A 274 -11.68 -1.77 -13.88
N ASN A 275 -12.79 -1.23 -13.40
CA ASN A 275 -13.69 -0.36 -14.17
C ASN A 275 -13.03 0.96 -14.63
N GLN A 276 -12.03 1.44 -13.90
CA GLN A 276 -11.24 2.64 -14.24
C GLN A 276 -10.10 2.32 -15.21
N HIS A 277 -9.68 1.04 -15.26
CA HIS A 277 -8.61 0.48 -16.09
C HIS A 277 -9.16 -0.52 -17.09
N SER A 278 -10.20 -0.13 -17.85
CA SER A 278 -10.99 -1.03 -18.72
C SER A 278 -10.15 -1.80 -19.74
N HIS A 279 -9.11 -1.20 -20.29
CA HIS A 279 -8.19 -1.86 -21.24
C HIS A 279 -7.42 -2.99 -20.56
N ASP A 280 -6.83 -2.73 -19.40
CA ASP A 280 -6.05 -3.71 -18.66
C ASP A 280 -6.94 -4.84 -18.12
N PHE A 281 -8.14 -4.49 -17.65
CA PHE A 281 -9.13 -5.46 -17.21
C PHE A 281 -9.58 -6.38 -18.36
N ALA A 282 -9.81 -5.81 -19.57
CA ALA A 282 -10.12 -6.58 -20.76
C ALA A 282 -8.97 -7.52 -21.15
N SER A 283 -7.72 -7.04 -21.07
CA SER A 283 -6.52 -7.85 -21.34
C SER A 283 -6.41 -9.06 -20.40
N LEU A 284 -6.74 -8.90 -19.10
CA LEU A 284 -6.79 -10.01 -18.16
C LEU A 284 -7.86 -11.04 -18.53
N ARG A 285 -9.05 -10.59 -18.91
CA ARG A 285 -10.14 -11.48 -19.34
C ARG A 285 -9.77 -12.27 -20.61
N VAL A 286 -9.11 -11.62 -21.55
CA VAL A 286 -8.57 -12.29 -22.76
C VAL A 286 -7.50 -13.30 -22.36
N ALA A 287 -6.59 -12.93 -21.46
CA ALA A 287 -5.57 -13.84 -20.96
C ALA A 287 -6.17 -15.05 -20.22
N ALA A 288 -7.25 -14.88 -19.45
CA ALA A 288 -7.97 -16.01 -18.86
C ALA A 288 -8.56 -16.94 -19.93
N GLY A 289 -8.92 -16.40 -21.12
CA GLY A 289 -9.29 -17.18 -22.31
C GLY A 289 -10.54 -18.03 -22.13
N GLY A 290 -11.51 -17.59 -21.29
CA GLY A 290 -12.75 -18.32 -21.03
C GLY A 290 -12.56 -19.66 -20.30
N GLN A 291 -11.42 -19.88 -19.64
CA GLN A 291 -11.19 -21.08 -18.83
C GLN A 291 -12.09 -21.04 -17.59
N THR A 292 -12.80 -22.14 -17.33
CA THR A 292 -13.75 -22.25 -16.21
C THR A 292 -13.07 -22.36 -14.84
N ASN A 293 -11.77 -22.64 -14.81
CA ASN A 293 -10.96 -22.73 -13.60
C ASN A 293 -10.15 -21.44 -13.30
N ILE A 294 -10.46 -20.32 -13.98
CA ILE A 294 -9.88 -19.00 -13.70
C ILE A 294 -11.02 -18.01 -13.53
N THR A 295 -11.08 -17.37 -12.37
CA THR A 295 -12.06 -16.31 -12.08
C THR A 295 -11.35 -14.98 -11.77
N ILE A 296 -11.87 -13.89 -12.34
CA ILE A 296 -11.43 -12.52 -12.08
C ILE A 296 -12.62 -11.76 -11.50
N THR A 297 -12.51 -11.37 -10.23
CA THR A 297 -13.55 -10.61 -9.51
C THR A 297 -13.04 -9.20 -9.23
N ASP A 298 -13.65 -8.20 -9.87
CA ASP A 298 -13.37 -6.79 -9.61
C ASP A 298 -14.46 -6.22 -8.69
N ALA A 299 -14.18 -6.20 -7.38
CA ALA A 299 -15.14 -5.78 -6.36
C ALA A 299 -14.42 -5.21 -5.13
N VAL A 300 -15.06 -4.27 -4.45
CA VAL A 300 -14.63 -3.82 -3.13
C VAL A 300 -15.21 -4.79 -2.09
N TYR A 301 -14.34 -5.45 -1.35
CA TYR A 301 -14.69 -6.34 -0.26
C TYR A 301 -14.43 -5.66 1.08
N THR A 302 -15.25 -6.00 2.08
CA THR A 302 -14.97 -5.66 3.47
C THR A 302 -13.74 -6.38 3.98
N ARG A 303 -13.16 -5.92 5.08
CA ARG A 303 -12.03 -6.60 5.71
C ARG A 303 -12.34 -8.07 6.04
N GLU A 304 -13.54 -8.34 6.56
CA GLU A 304 -14.00 -9.70 6.85
C GLU A 304 -14.06 -10.59 5.61
N GLU A 305 -14.55 -10.06 4.48
CA GLU A 305 -14.59 -10.80 3.22
C GLU A 305 -13.18 -11.06 2.66
N VAL A 306 -12.25 -10.11 2.78
CA VAL A 306 -10.85 -10.32 2.38
C VAL A 306 -10.19 -11.41 3.25
N ASP A 307 -10.37 -11.34 4.58
CA ASP A 307 -9.84 -12.35 5.49
C ASP A 307 -10.45 -13.73 5.23
N ALA A 308 -11.75 -13.79 4.93
CA ALA A 308 -12.45 -15.02 4.55
C ALA A 308 -11.92 -15.59 3.23
N LEU A 309 -11.71 -14.75 2.22
CA LEU A 309 -11.16 -15.18 0.94
C LEU A 309 -9.75 -15.77 1.11
N VAL A 310 -8.90 -15.14 1.92
CA VAL A 310 -7.58 -15.69 2.28
C VAL A 310 -7.72 -17.00 3.06
N HIS A 311 -8.71 -17.11 3.95
CA HIS A 311 -8.97 -18.35 4.69
C HIS A 311 -9.37 -19.49 3.76
N PHE A 312 -10.23 -19.25 2.77
CA PHE A 312 -10.76 -20.28 1.87
C PHE A 312 -9.82 -20.64 0.72
N CYS A 313 -8.76 -19.88 0.44
CA CYS A 313 -7.74 -20.29 -0.50
C CYS A 313 -6.83 -21.37 0.11
N ASP A 314 -6.16 -22.11 -0.75
CA ASP A 314 -5.19 -23.15 -0.36
C ASP A 314 -3.74 -22.66 -0.53
N CYS A 315 -3.50 -21.73 -1.45
CA CYS A 315 -2.21 -21.11 -1.69
C CYS A 315 -2.38 -19.65 -2.15
N TYR A 316 -1.57 -18.75 -1.65
CA TYR A 316 -1.48 -17.38 -2.16
C TYR A 316 -0.31 -17.26 -3.14
N VAL A 317 -0.54 -16.61 -4.27
CA VAL A 317 0.52 -16.44 -5.29
C VAL A 317 0.69 -14.98 -5.64
N SER A 318 1.93 -14.50 -5.67
CA SER A 318 2.26 -13.14 -6.11
C SER A 318 3.51 -13.14 -6.97
N LEU A 319 3.34 -13.12 -8.27
CA LEU A 319 4.44 -12.99 -9.24
C LEU A 319 4.74 -11.53 -9.55
N HIS A 320 4.73 -10.70 -8.50
CA HIS A 320 5.00 -9.27 -8.60
C HIS A 320 6.41 -8.99 -9.15
N ARG A 321 6.53 -7.87 -9.84
CA ARG A 321 7.84 -7.35 -10.30
C ARG A 321 8.54 -6.53 -9.24
N SER A 322 7.80 -5.95 -8.33
CA SER A 322 8.33 -5.28 -7.13
C SER A 322 7.23 -4.97 -6.13
N GLU A 323 7.57 -4.97 -4.85
CA GLU A 323 6.72 -4.56 -3.73
C GLU A 323 7.52 -3.70 -2.74
N GLY A 324 6.89 -2.64 -2.22
CA GLY A 324 7.49 -1.90 -1.10
C GLY A 324 7.53 -2.73 0.18
N PHE A 325 6.44 -3.46 0.46
CA PHE A 325 6.32 -4.37 1.59
C PHE A 325 5.67 -5.71 1.19
N GLY A 326 4.48 -5.69 0.61
CA GLY A 326 3.72 -6.87 0.24
C GLY A 326 2.70 -7.29 1.32
N PHE A 327 1.81 -6.38 1.71
CA PHE A 327 0.77 -6.65 2.72
C PHE A 327 -0.03 -7.93 2.46
N PRO A 328 -0.58 -8.20 1.24
CA PRO A 328 -1.35 -9.41 1.00
C PRO A 328 -0.53 -10.69 1.18
N ILE A 329 0.79 -10.66 0.89
CA ILE A 329 1.70 -11.79 1.12
C ILE A 329 1.82 -12.04 2.63
N ALA A 330 2.10 -10.99 3.40
CA ALA A 330 2.23 -11.09 4.87
C ALA A 330 0.92 -11.55 5.54
N GLU A 331 -0.23 -11.10 5.03
CA GLU A 331 -1.56 -11.50 5.51
C GLU A 331 -1.87 -12.97 5.20
N ALA A 332 -1.52 -13.45 4.01
CA ALA A 332 -1.64 -14.86 3.65
C ALA A 332 -0.74 -15.75 4.51
N MET A 333 0.53 -15.34 4.73
CA MET A 333 1.43 -16.02 5.64
C MET A 333 0.90 -16.03 7.08
N LYS A 334 0.34 -14.92 7.58
CA LYS A 334 -0.28 -14.85 8.90
C LYS A 334 -1.45 -15.84 9.04
N ALA A 335 -2.19 -16.08 7.97
CA ALA A 335 -3.25 -17.09 7.91
C ALA A 335 -2.71 -18.53 7.77
N GLY A 336 -1.39 -18.73 7.77
CA GLY A 336 -0.75 -20.04 7.62
C GLY A 336 -0.79 -20.61 6.20
N LYS A 337 -1.09 -19.77 5.21
CA LYS A 337 -1.15 -20.23 3.81
C LYS A 337 0.23 -20.38 3.22
N PRO A 338 0.49 -21.47 2.43
CA PRO A 338 1.62 -21.51 1.54
C PRO A 338 1.62 -20.30 0.61
N VAL A 339 2.79 -19.70 0.37
CA VAL A 339 2.91 -18.56 -0.54
C VAL A 339 3.95 -18.84 -1.63
N VAL A 340 3.56 -18.62 -2.90
CA VAL A 340 4.47 -18.66 -4.06
C VAL A 340 4.74 -17.22 -4.47
N VAL A 341 5.98 -16.74 -4.36
CA VAL A 341 6.29 -15.33 -4.49
C VAL A 341 7.59 -15.07 -5.21
N THR A 342 7.68 -13.97 -5.96
CA THR A 342 8.94 -13.51 -6.56
C THR A 342 9.96 -13.22 -5.46
N ALA A 343 11.19 -13.73 -5.61
CA ALA A 343 12.29 -13.56 -4.66
C ALA A 343 12.92 -12.16 -4.74
N TYR A 344 12.12 -11.10 -4.74
CA TYR A 344 12.58 -9.72 -4.94
C TYR A 344 11.81 -8.70 -4.13
N SER A 345 12.50 -7.68 -3.65
CA SER A 345 12.01 -6.45 -3.01
C SER A 345 11.52 -6.62 -1.56
N GLY A 346 10.50 -5.87 -1.15
CA GLY A 346 10.14 -5.72 0.25
C GLY A 346 9.66 -6.97 0.97
N ASN A 347 9.09 -7.94 0.25
CA ASN A 347 8.68 -9.22 0.83
C ASN A 347 9.87 -10.06 1.32
N MET A 348 11.07 -9.85 0.78
CA MET A 348 12.27 -10.58 1.21
C MET A 348 12.69 -10.31 2.66
N ASP A 349 12.07 -9.33 3.30
CA ASP A 349 12.24 -9.09 4.73
C ASP A 349 11.62 -10.19 5.61
N PHE A 350 10.67 -10.95 5.07
CA PHE A 350 9.93 -11.98 5.80
C PHE A 350 9.71 -13.28 5.02
N THR A 351 10.05 -13.33 3.72
CA THR A 351 10.01 -14.56 2.92
C THR A 351 11.41 -15.10 2.66
N ASN A 352 11.56 -16.43 2.74
CA ASN A 352 12.78 -17.16 2.43
C ASN A 352 12.44 -18.58 1.96
N SER A 353 13.46 -19.37 1.58
CA SER A 353 13.27 -20.75 1.07
C SER A 353 12.71 -21.74 2.11
N GLU A 354 12.75 -21.42 3.41
CA GLU A 354 12.24 -22.31 4.47
C GLU A 354 10.75 -22.07 4.74
N ASN A 355 10.24 -20.86 4.47
CA ASN A 355 8.90 -20.42 4.83
C ASN A 355 8.03 -20.01 3.63
N SER A 356 8.56 -20.06 2.40
CA SER A 356 7.89 -19.63 1.17
C SER A 356 8.39 -20.44 -0.02
N PHE A 357 7.64 -20.44 -1.12
CA PHE A 357 8.05 -20.97 -2.41
C PHE A 357 8.54 -19.81 -3.27
N LEU A 358 9.85 -19.61 -3.27
CA LEU A 358 10.47 -18.48 -3.96
C LEU A 358 10.58 -18.76 -5.46
N VAL A 359 10.26 -17.75 -6.25
CA VAL A 359 10.41 -17.75 -7.71
C VAL A 359 11.58 -16.84 -8.07
N ASN A 360 12.56 -17.35 -8.78
CA ASN A 360 13.70 -16.59 -9.29
C ASN A 360 13.25 -15.53 -10.31
N TYR A 361 14.12 -14.60 -10.61
CA TYR A 361 13.82 -13.49 -11.51
C TYR A 361 15.06 -13.05 -12.28
N LYS A 362 14.83 -12.28 -13.35
CA LYS A 362 15.85 -11.46 -14.00
C LYS A 362 15.47 -9.99 -13.82
N LEU A 363 16.44 -9.11 -13.65
CA LEU A 363 16.14 -7.69 -13.68
C LEU A 363 15.84 -7.27 -15.12
N SER A 364 14.69 -6.66 -15.33
CA SER A 364 14.25 -6.12 -16.60
C SER A 364 14.05 -4.60 -16.49
N ARG A 365 14.33 -3.91 -17.59
CA ARG A 365 14.09 -2.48 -17.69
C ARG A 365 12.59 -2.19 -17.83
N ILE A 366 12.13 -1.12 -17.19
CA ILE A 366 10.76 -0.65 -17.35
C ILE A 366 10.65 0.08 -18.69
N GLU A 367 9.81 -0.42 -19.58
CA GLU A 367 9.60 0.14 -20.93
C GLU A 367 8.22 0.78 -21.06
N GLN A 368 7.26 0.32 -20.28
CA GLN A 368 5.88 0.77 -20.30
C GLN A 368 5.75 2.20 -19.78
N GLU A 369 4.71 2.90 -20.24
CA GLU A 369 4.29 4.17 -19.63
C GLU A 369 3.52 3.89 -18.35
N GLY A 370 3.80 4.67 -17.31
CA GLY A 370 3.16 4.48 -16.01
C GLY A 370 3.77 5.37 -14.93
N PRO A 371 3.49 5.09 -13.68
CA PRO A 371 3.97 5.90 -12.55
C PRO A 371 5.48 5.74 -12.28
N TYR A 372 6.13 4.75 -12.90
CA TYR A 372 7.55 4.49 -12.72
C TYR A 372 8.36 4.99 -13.90
N PRO A 373 9.52 5.65 -13.65
CA PRO A 373 10.37 6.16 -14.73
C PRO A 373 10.84 5.02 -15.65
N LYS A 374 10.69 5.22 -16.97
CA LYS A 374 11.36 4.37 -17.98
C LYS A 374 12.84 4.38 -17.68
N SER A 375 13.54 3.32 -17.90
CA SER A 375 14.96 3.14 -17.55
C SER A 375 15.25 2.65 -16.12
N TYR A 376 14.27 2.61 -15.22
CA TYR A 376 14.46 1.92 -13.96
C TYR A 376 14.25 0.42 -14.16
N PHE A 377 14.55 -0.36 -13.15
CA PHE A 377 14.53 -1.81 -13.21
C PHE A 377 13.61 -2.39 -12.14
N TRP A 378 12.99 -3.48 -12.48
CA TRP A 378 12.24 -4.36 -11.60
C TRP A 378 12.51 -5.83 -11.90
N ALA A 379 11.98 -6.74 -11.12
CA ALA A 379 12.10 -8.17 -11.37
C ALA A 379 11.13 -8.61 -12.48
N ASP A 380 11.60 -9.48 -13.36
CA ASP A 380 10.75 -10.26 -14.25
C ASP A 380 10.83 -11.72 -13.78
N PRO A 381 9.76 -12.26 -13.14
CA PRO A 381 9.78 -13.58 -12.52
C PRO A 381 9.88 -14.69 -13.56
N ASP A 382 10.56 -15.76 -13.20
CA ASP A 382 10.65 -17.00 -14.00
C ASP A 382 9.30 -17.74 -13.94
N LEU A 383 8.54 -17.66 -15.05
CA LEU A 383 7.19 -18.23 -15.11
C LEU A 383 7.19 -19.77 -15.17
N ASP A 384 8.25 -20.40 -15.67
CA ASP A 384 8.36 -21.84 -15.69
C ASP A 384 8.61 -22.34 -14.26
N GLN A 385 9.53 -21.72 -13.54
CA GLN A 385 9.74 -22.04 -12.13
C GLN A 385 8.50 -21.73 -11.29
N ALA A 386 7.78 -20.61 -11.57
CA ALA A 386 6.52 -20.31 -10.90
C ALA A 386 5.49 -21.43 -11.10
N ALA A 387 5.37 -21.94 -12.33
CA ALA A 387 4.52 -23.07 -12.65
C ALA A 387 4.94 -24.36 -11.89
N GLU A 388 6.24 -24.66 -11.82
CA GLU A 388 6.79 -25.78 -11.05
C GLU A 388 6.47 -25.66 -9.55
N GLN A 389 6.64 -24.47 -8.96
CA GLN A 389 6.31 -24.24 -7.56
C GLN A 389 4.82 -24.39 -7.27
N MET A 390 3.96 -23.86 -8.14
CA MET A 390 2.50 -24.05 -8.02
C MET A 390 2.11 -25.51 -8.12
N ARG A 391 2.69 -26.27 -9.07
CA ARG A 391 2.49 -27.70 -9.24
C ARG A 391 2.94 -28.46 -7.98
N PHE A 392 4.12 -28.15 -7.45
CA PHE A 392 4.64 -28.75 -6.24
C PHE A 392 3.69 -28.54 -5.04
N VAL A 393 3.21 -27.32 -4.85
CA VAL A 393 2.27 -26.99 -3.75
C VAL A 393 0.96 -27.79 -3.86
N TYR A 394 0.45 -27.96 -5.07
CA TYR A 394 -0.76 -28.75 -5.33
C TYR A 394 -0.57 -30.24 -5.04
N GLU A 395 0.53 -30.81 -5.50
CA GLU A 395 0.83 -32.24 -5.38
C GLU A 395 1.32 -32.63 -3.98
N ASN A 396 1.97 -31.71 -3.25
CA ASN A 396 2.60 -31.95 -1.95
C ASN A 396 1.96 -31.10 -0.84
N ARG A 397 0.65 -31.22 -0.66
CA ARG A 397 -0.17 -30.35 0.20
C ARG A 397 0.30 -30.29 1.66
N GLU A 398 0.72 -31.44 2.22
CA GLU A 398 1.21 -31.52 3.60
C GLU A 398 2.52 -30.74 3.78
N ALA A 399 3.51 -30.98 2.93
CA ALA A 399 4.78 -30.25 2.94
C ALA A 399 4.58 -28.73 2.67
N ALA A 400 3.62 -28.37 1.82
CA ALA A 400 3.26 -27.00 1.56
C ALA A 400 2.62 -26.35 2.81
N ALA A 401 1.70 -27.03 3.49
CA ALA A 401 1.06 -26.55 4.72
C ALA A 401 2.09 -26.34 5.85
N GLU A 402 3.04 -27.27 6.04
CA GLU A 402 4.13 -27.12 7.00
C GLU A 402 4.98 -25.87 6.71
N ARG A 403 5.31 -25.63 5.42
CA ARG A 403 6.03 -24.42 5.01
C ARG A 403 5.20 -23.15 5.26
N GLY A 404 3.91 -23.18 5.00
CA GLY A 404 2.97 -22.11 5.33
C GLY A 404 2.92 -21.82 6.84
N GLN A 405 2.96 -22.87 7.68
CA GLN A 405 3.01 -22.70 9.14
C GLN A 405 4.31 -22.01 9.60
N ARG A 406 5.48 -22.40 9.03
CA ARG A 406 6.74 -21.68 9.29
C ARG A 406 6.66 -20.21 8.86
N GLY A 407 5.97 -19.95 7.75
CA GLY A 407 5.67 -18.58 7.29
C GLY A 407 4.85 -17.79 8.31
N ARG A 408 3.80 -18.40 8.84
CA ARG A 408 2.97 -17.82 9.89
C ARG A 408 3.79 -17.45 11.14
N ASP A 409 4.59 -18.38 11.63
CA ASP A 409 5.41 -18.16 12.81
C ASP A 409 6.41 -17.00 12.61
N THR A 410 6.96 -16.90 11.39
CA THR A 410 7.86 -15.80 11.00
C THR A 410 7.15 -14.45 11.07
N VAL A 411 6.00 -14.29 10.41
CA VAL A 411 5.31 -12.99 10.33
C VAL A 411 4.66 -12.59 11.65
N LEU A 412 4.17 -13.55 12.45
CA LEU A 412 3.65 -13.29 13.79
C LEU A 412 4.76 -12.77 14.72
N LYS A 413 5.98 -13.30 14.59
CA LYS A 413 7.14 -12.83 15.37
C LYS A 413 7.62 -11.45 14.93
N LEU A 414 7.65 -11.17 13.61
CA LEU A 414 8.22 -9.93 13.06
C LEU A 414 7.27 -8.75 13.17
N PHE A 415 5.96 -8.99 13.01
CA PHE A 415 4.93 -7.97 12.82
C PHE A 415 3.87 -7.97 13.92
N ASP A 416 4.20 -8.51 15.08
CA ASP A 416 3.40 -8.38 16.29
C ASP A 416 3.29 -6.91 16.71
N PRO A 417 2.08 -6.39 17.02
CA PRO A 417 1.90 -5.01 17.42
C PRO A 417 2.75 -4.57 18.62
N VAL A 418 3.05 -5.49 19.57
CA VAL A 418 3.88 -5.19 20.73
C VAL A 418 5.35 -5.02 20.29
N VAL A 419 5.83 -5.87 19.38
CA VAL A 419 7.20 -5.79 18.85
C VAL A 419 7.38 -4.48 18.06
N ALA A 420 6.46 -4.18 17.15
CA ALA A 420 6.49 -2.93 16.39
C ALA A 420 6.38 -1.70 17.31
N GLY A 421 5.44 -1.74 18.24
CA GLY A 421 5.20 -0.65 19.20
C GLY A 421 6.37 -0.40 20.14
N THR A 422 7.05 -1.46 20.60
CA THR A 422 8.26 -1.34 21.43
C THR A 422 9.37 -0.61 20.68
N ARG A 423 9.63 -0.98 19.42
CA ARG A 423 10.63 -0.31 18.58
C ARG A 423 10.27 1.16 18.32
N MET A 424 9.00 1.44 18.00
CA MET A 424 8.51 2.81 17.84
C MET A 424 8.73 3.62 19.13
N LYS A 425 8.31 3.09 20.28
CA LYS A 425 8.44 3.76 21.59
C LYS A 425 9.89 4.06 21.94
N GLU A 426 10.80 3.12 21.72
CA GLU A 426 12.23 3.32 21.95
C GLU A 426 12.81 4.44 21.09
N ARG A 427 12.45 4.46 19.79
CA ARG A 427 12.90 5.51 18.89
C ARG A 427 12.34 6.87 19.29
N LEU A 428 11.04 6.95 19.58
CA LEU A 428 10.36 8.17 20.00
C LEU A 428 10.95 8.74 21.29
N LYS A 429 11.28 7.89 22.27
CA LYS A 429 11.96 8.31 23.51
C LYS A 429 13.34 8.91 23.22
N ARG A 430 14.14 8.28 22.34
CA ARG A 430 15.44 8.84 21.94
C ARG A 430 15.31 10.20 21.26
N ILE A 431 14.32 10.37 20.38
CA ILE A 431 14.03 11.64 19.74
C ILE A 431 13.68 12.72 20.77
N THR A 432 12.79 12.43 21.70
CA THR A 432 12.32 13.42 22.68
C THR A 432 13.28 13.69 23.83
N SER A 433 14.36 12.90 23.97
CA SER A 433 15.44 13.13 24.93
C SER A 433 16.61 13.93 24.35
N MET A 434 16.64 14.20 23.03
CA MET A 434 17.62 15.09 22.39
C MET A 434 17.29 16.57 22.68
#